data_bf4d738dcb5a66a1ba75a4a8fad40df2
#
_entry.id   bf4d738dcb5a66a1ba75a4a8fad40df2
#
_cell.length_a   1.000
_cell.length_b   1.000
_cell.length_c   1.000
_cell.angle_alpha   90.00
_cell.angle_beta   90.00
_cell.angle_gamma   90.00
#
_symmetry.space_group_name_H-M   'P 1'
#
loop_
_entity.id
_entity.type
_entity.pdbx_description
1 polymer ?
#
loop_
_entity_poly.entity_id
_entity_poly.type
_entity_poly.pdbx_seq_one_letter_code
_entity_poly.pdbx_strand_id
1 'polypeptide(L)'
;GFTVLPSMRKIGEAWMNDPMLAMRMATDVGYVLGSELRACGVDLSFTPVLDLDYGVSRVIGDRSFHRDPRVVAMLARALSQGLSLAGMSSCGKHFPGHGAVAADSHHEIPRDPRTLTRILREDAAPYEWLGDQVIASVMPAHVIYPKVDVLPAGFSPRWLQDILRGQLHFNGAIFSDDLSMEGARRIEGRLVGFAEAGVAALNAGCDLVLLCNQSLGNGHAVDEMLEGDRK
;
A
#
# COMPACT_ATOMS: atom_id res chain seq x y z
N GLY A 1 -22.67 10.13 10.69
CA GLY A 1 -21.69 9.67 9.71
C GLY A 1 -20.28 10.01 10.17
N PHE A 2 -19.27 9.49 9.51
CA PHE A 2 -17.87 9.81 9.80
C PHE A 2 -17.51 11.25 9.44
N THR A 3 -16.49 11.79 10.09
CA THR A 3 -15.94 13.11 9.78
C THR A 3 -15.36 13.12 8.36
N VAL A 4 -15.69 14.15 7.57
CA VAL A 4 -15.13 14.34 6.24
C VAL A 4 -13.73 14.89 6.38
N LEU A 5 -12.73 14.05 6.08
CA LEU A 5 -11.32 14.40 6.17
C LEU A 5 -10.82 15.09 4.88
N PRO A 6 -9.84 15.98 4.96
CA PRO A 6 -9.20 16.53 3.78
C PRO A 6 -8.47 15.42 2.99
N SER A 7 -8.33 15.58 1.67
CA SER A 7 -7.46 14.69 0.90
C SER A 7 -5.99 14.90 1.32
N MET A 8 -5.16 13.85 1.14
CA MET A 8 -3.75 13.90 1.53
C MET A 8 -3.00 14.99 0.76
N ARG A 9 -3.36 15.22 -0.52
CA ARG A 9 -2.80 16.32 -1.31
C ARG A 9 -3.01 17.69 -0.66
N LYS A 10 -4.18 17.96 -0.05
CA LYS A 10 -4.41 19.24 0.65
C LYS A 10 -3.47 19.43 1.83
N ILE A 11 -3.13 18.35 2.53
CA ILE A 11 -2.13 18.39 3.61
C ILE A 11 -0.73 18.67 3.03
N GLY A 12 -0.40 18.02 1.90
CA GLY A 12 0.84 18.27 1.16
C GLY A 12 0.96 19.71 0.63
N GLU A 13 -0.14 20.31 0.18
CA GLU A 13 -0.20 21.72 -0.23
C GLU A 13 0.03 22.64 0.98
N ALA A 14 -0.55 22.33 2.14
CA ALA A 14 -0.31 23.09 3.37
C ALA A 14 1.18 23.06 3.78
N TRP A 15 1.88 21.95 3.55
CA TRP A 15 3.33 21.83 3.80
C TRP A 15 4.15 22.91 3.08
N MET A 16 3.77 23.28 1.87
CA MET A 16 4.50 24.28 1.07
C MET A 16 4.45 25.68 1.68
N ASN A 17 3.47 25.96 2.55
CA ASN A 17 3.30 27.24 3.22
C ASN A 17 3.75 27.19 4.69
N ASP A 18 3.37 26.15 5.42
CA ASP A 18 3.67 25.95 6.84
C ASP A 18 3.83 24.44 7.14
N PRO A 19 5.07 23.91 7.15
CA PRO A 19 5.33 22.50 7.46
C PRO A 19 4.82 22.08 8.85
N MET A 20 4.87 22.96 9.84
CA MET A 20 4.40 22.64 11.20
C MET A 20 2.89 22.52 11.25
N LEU A 21 2.17 23.39 10.53
CA LEU A 21 0.72 23.26 10.39
C LEU A 21 0.36 21.96 9.68
N ALA A 22 1.02 21.64 8.57
CA ALA A 22 0.75 20.42 7.82
C ALA A 22 0.97 19.14 8.66
N MET A 23 2.03 19.11 9.46
CA MET A 23 2.29 17.99 10.39
C MET A 23 1.20 17.87 11.45
N ARG A 24 0.74 18.97 12.04
CA ARG A 24 -0.40 18.95 12.99
C ARG A 24 -1.66 18.45 12.29
N MET A 25 -1.99 18.97 11.11
CA MET A 25 -3.12 18.50 10.31
C MET A 25 -3.06 17.00 10.04
N ALA A 26 -1.89 16.48 9.65
CA ALA A 26 -1.71 15.05 9.41
C ALA A 26 -1.94 14.23 10.69
N THR A 27 -1.42 14.68 11.84
CA THR A 27 -1.64 14.02 13.15
C THR A 27 -3.11 14.04 13.53
N ASP A 28 -3.79 15.19 13.41
CA ASP A 28 -5.21 15.34 13.75
C ASP A 28 -6.08 14.45 12.85
N VAL A 29 -5.79 14.41 11.55
CA VAL A 29 -6.47 13.53 10.58
C VAL A 29 -6.31 12.06 10.97
N GLY A 30 -5.08 11.63 11.30
CA GLY A 30 -4.82 10.27 11.76
C GLY A 30 -5.55 9.94 13.05
N TYR A 31 -5.58 10.86 14.00
CA TYR A 31 -6.29 10.67 15.28
C TYR A 31 -7.82 10.58 15.12
N VAL A 32 -8.41 11.48 14.33
CA VAL A 32 -9.85 11.43 14.04
C VAL A 32 -10.24 10.16 13.32
N LEU A 33 -9.50 9.81 12.25
CA LEU A 33 -9.69 8.57 11.48
C LEU A 33 -9.63 7.35 12.41
N GLY A 34 -8.55 7.25 13.19
CA GLY A 34 -8.35 6.13 14.10
C GLY A 34 -9.43 6.05 15.17
N SER A 35 -9.78 7.17 15.80
CA SER A 35 -10.79 7.22 16.87
C SER A 35 -12.16 6.79 16.39
N GLU A 36 -12.61 7.29 15.23
CA GLU A 36 -13.92 6.94 14.67
C GLU A 36 -13.99 5.47 14.23
N LEU A 37 -12.93 4.94 13.61
CA LEU A 37 -12.88 3.54 13.21
C LEU A 37 -12.75 2.60 14.42
N ARG A 38 -11.95 2.95 15.43
CA ARG A 38 -11.83 2.18 16.69
C ARG A 38 -13.20 2.10 17.41
N ALA A 39 -13.96 3.18 17.42
CA ALA A 39 -15.32 3.18 17.97
C ALA A 39 -16.27 2.21 17.25
N CYS A 40 -15.96 1.84 16.01
CA CYS A 40 -16.70 0.85 15.22
C CYS A 40 -16.09 -0.58 15.28
N GLY A 41 -15.05 -0.80 16.11
CA GLY A 41 -14.40 -2.11 16.25
C GLY A 41 -13.35 -2.43 15.19
N VAL A 42 -12.83 -1.42 14.47
CA VAL A 42 -11.76 -1.60 13.46
C VAL A 42 -10.40 -1.39 14.13
N ASP A 43 -9.48 -2.33 13.98
CA ASP A 43 -8.16 -2.33 14.63
C ASP A 43 -7.02 -1.81 13.75
N LEU A 44 -7.15 -1.93 12.43
CA LEU A 44 -6.12 -1.59 11.44
C LEU A 44 -6.72 -0.76 10.31
N SER A 45 -6.01 0.26 9.88
CA SER A 45 -6.31 0.99 8.65
C SER A 45 -5.22 0.77 7.60
N PHE A 46 -5.61 0.52 6.33
CA PHE A 46 -4.69 0.48 5.18
C PHE A 46 -4.28 1.90 4.77
N THR A 47 -3.69 2.61 5.71
CA THR A 47 -3.24 4.00 5.66
C THR A 47 -1.91 4.12 6.41
N PRO A 48 -0.94 4.94 5.96
CA PRO A 48 -0.99 5.94 4.90
C PRO A 48 -0.66 5.44 3.49
N VAL A 49 -1.09 6.19 2.47
CA VAL A 49 -0.57 6.07 1.10
C VAL A 49 0.80 6.76 1.04
N LEU A 50 1.83 6.01 0.64
CA LEU A 50 3.22 6.48 0.52
C LEU A 50 3.64 6.75 -0.93
N ASP A 51 2.74 6.48 -1.88
CA ASP A 51 2.98 6.74 -3.30
C ASP A 51 3.26 8.20 -3.57
N LEU A 52 4.27 8.49 -4.38
CA LEU A 52 4.65 9.85 -4.75
C LEU A 52 3.72 10.42 -5.82
N ASP A 53 3.36 11.70 -5.73
CA ASP A 53 2.53 12.38 -6.72
C ASP A 53 3.36 12.82 -7.94
N TYR A 54 3.39 11.98 -8.96
CA TYR A 54 3.99 12.32 -10.25
C TYR A 54 3.00 13.03 -11.20
N GLY A 55 1.74 13.18 -10.80
CA GLY A 55 0.69 13.80 -11.62
C GLY A 55 0.16 12.91 -12.73
N VAL A 56 0.57 11.63 -12.80
CA VAL A 56 0.20 10.71 -13.88
C VAL A 56 -0.76 9.60 -13.45
N SER A 57 -0.70 9.16 -12.21
CA SER A 57 -1.55 8.08 -11.69
C SER A 57 -2.92 8.61 -11.30
N ARG A 58 -3.95 8.23 -12.06
CA ARG A 58 -5.35 8.57 -11.73
C ARG A 58 -5.86 7.76 -10.54
N VAL A 59 -5.33 6.57 -10.33
CA VAL A 59 -5.68 5.69 -9.20
C VAL A 59 -5.21 6.27 -7.89
N ILE A 60 -3.97 6.76 -7.83
CA ILE A 60 -3.43 7.40 -6.62
C ILE A 60 -4.07 8.77 -6.43
N GLY A 61 -4.03 9.61 -7.45
CA GLY A 61 -4.71 10.91 -7.44
C GLY A 61 -4.33 11.75 -6.22
N ASP A 62 -5.34 12.30 -5.55
CA ASP A 62 -5.20 13.16 -4.36
C ASP A 62 -5.02 12.38 -3.05
N ARG A 63 -4.91 11.04 -3.12
CA ARG A 63 -4.53 10.20 -1.97
C ARG A 63 -3.04 10.32 -1.64
N SER A 64 -2.18 10.76 -2.58
CA SER A 64 -0.78 11.07 -2.32
C SER A 64 -0.64 12.42 -1.61
N PHE A 65 0.30 12.49 -0.68
CA PHE A 65 0.64 13.75 0.01
C PHE A 65 1.40 14.72 -0.90
N HIS A 66 2.44 14.24 -1.56
CA HIS A 66 3.38 15.11 -2.29
C HIS A 66 4.26 14.31 -3.28
N ARG A 67 4.98 15.02 -4.14
CA ARG A 67 5.98 14.43 -5.04
C ARG A 67 7.32 14.12 -4.36
N ASP A 68 7.72 14.94 -3.38
CA ASP A 68 9.00 14.76 -2.67
C ASP A 68 8.86 13.65 -1.62
N PRO A 69 9.69 12.57 -1.69
CA PRO A 69 9.62 11.45 -0.75
C PRO A 69 9.87 11.87 0.71
N ARG A 70 10.65 12.94 0.94
CA ARG A 70 10.91 13.47 2.29
C ARG A 70 9.65 14.06 2.91
N VAL A 71 8.87 14.82 2.12
CA VAL A 71 7.59 15.39 2.54
C VAL A 71 6.59 14.27 2.81
N VAL A 72 6.51 13.27 1.92
CA VAL A 72 5.66 12.09 2.11
C VAL A 72 6.01 11.36 3.40
N ALA A 73 7.28 11.09 3.66
CA ALA A 73 7.71 10.42 4.89
C ALA A 73 7.36 11.22 6.16
N MET A 74 7.56 12.54 6.16
CA MET A 74 7.25 13.40 7.31
C MET A 74 5.74 13.43 7.61
N LEU A 75 4.91 13.63 6.59
CA LEU A 75 3.46 13.69 6.74
C LEU A 75 2.87 12.31 7.07
N ALA A 76 3.38 11.24 6.46
CA ALA A 76 2.97 9.87 6.78
C ALA A 76 3.33 9.48 8.22
N ARG A 77 4.51 9.89 8.71
CA ARG A 77 4.89 9.71 10.13
C ARG A 77 3.91 10.42 11.05
N ALA A 78 3.58 11.67 10.76
CA ALA A 78 2.65 12.46 11.57
C ALA A 78 1.23 11.83 11.58
N LEU A 79 0.74 11.38 10.42
CA LEU A 79 -0.55 10.69 10.33
C LEU A 79 -0.54 9.35 11.10
N SER A 80 0.52 8.54 10.94
CA SER A 80 0.67 7.28 11.68
C SER A 80 0.75 7.50 13.18
N GLN A 81 1.37 8.60 13.63
CA GLN A 81 1.35 9.00 15.04
C GLN A 81 -0.08 9.26 15.52
N GLY A 82 -0.89 9.96 14.73
CA GLY A 82 -2.31 10.18 15.05
C GLY A 82 -3.10 8.89 15.17
N LEU A 83 -2.92 7.95 14.23
CA LEU A 83 -3.52 6.61 14.29
C LEU A 83 -3.12 5.88 15.58
N SER A 84 -1.83 5.88 15.90
CA SER A 84 -1.28 5.23 17.10
C SER A 84 -1.84 5.81 18.40
N LEU A 85 -2.01 7.15 18.47
CA LEU A 85 -2.65 7.81 19.61
C LEU A 85 -4.10 7.37 19.80
N ALA A 86 -4.80 7.02 18.72
CA ALA A 86 -6.15 6.45 18.76
C ALA A 86 -6.17 4.93 18.99
N GLY A 87 -5.01 4.28 19.16
CA GLY A 87 -4.89 2.83 19.32
C GLY A 87 -5.12 2.03 18.05
N MET A 88 -4.84 2.60 16.87
CA MET A 88 -4.99 1.96 15.57
C MET A 88 -3.65 1.70 14.91
N SER A 89 -3.47 0.51 14.32
CA SER A 89 -2.31 0.17 13.51
C SER A 89 -2.41 0.75 12.10
N SER A 90 -1.25 0.92 11.46
CA SER A 90 -1.09 1.53 10.14
C SER A 90 -0.55 0.56 9.10
N CYS A 91 -0.78 0.85 7.81
CA CYS A 91 -0.25 0.09 6.67
C CYS A 91 0.20 1.04 5.57
N GLY A 92 1.52 1.09 5.32
CA GLY A 92 2.07 1.87 4.21
C GLY A 92 1.83 1.21 2.86
N LYS A 93 1.36 1.98 1.87
CA LYS A 93 1.01 1.43 0.55
C LYS A 93 1.24 2.43 -0.60
N HIS A 94 1.46 1.97 -1.81
CA HIS A 94 1.57 0.60 -2.33
C HIS A 94 3.03 0.34 -2.71
N PHE A 95 3.72 -0.50 -1.94
CA PHE A 95 5.17 -0.75 -2.11
C PHE A 95 5.51 -1.38 -3.46
N PRO A 96 6.58 -0.99 -4.14
CA PRO A 96 7.53 0.09 -3.83
C PRO A 96 7.03 1.49 -4.21
N GLY A 97 5.95 1.63 -5.00
CA GLY A 97 5.31 2.89 -5.37
C GLY A 97 4.50 2.82 -6.67
N HIS A 98 3.24 3.19 -6.62
CA HIS A 98 2.28 3.15 -7.74
C HIS A 98 2.12 4.52 -8.46
N GLY A 99 2.74 5.58 -7.95
CA GLY A 99 2.49 6.95 -8.40
C GLY A 99 2.98 7.28 -9.81
N ALA A 100 3.99 6.54 -10.32
CA ALA A 100 4.62 6.81 -11.62
C ALA A 100 3.95 6.10 -12.82
N VAL A 101 2.90 5.30 -12.59
CA VAL A 101 2.20 4.57 -13.66
C VAL A 101 0.79 5.12 -13.85
N ALA A 102 0.40 5.32 -15.13
CA ALA A 102 -0.92 5.84 -15.49
C ALA A 102 -2.00 4.75 -15.52
N ALA A 103 -1.60 3.49 -15.79
CA ALA A 103 -2.51 2.37 -15.92
C ALA A 103 -3.21 2.04 -14.59
N ASP A 104 -4.49 1.72 -14.69
CA ASP A 104 -5.31 1.29 -13.56
C ASP A 104 -5.20 -0.23 -13.42
N SER A 105 -4.64 -0.69 -12.30
CA SER A 105 -4.49 -2.11 -11.99
C SER A 105 -5.82 -2.87 -11.83
N HIS A 106 -6.95 -2.18 -11.81
CA HIS A 106 -8.27 -2.80 -11.91
C HIS A 106 -8.60 -3.31 -13.32
N HIS A 107 -7.95 -2.76 -14.37
CA HIS A 107 -8.23 -3.07 -15.77
C HIS A 107 -7.07 -3.71 -16.52
N GLU A 108 -5.83 -3.40 -16.11
CA GLU A 108 -4.60 -3.94 -16.70
C GLU A 108 -3.47 -3.97 -15.70
N ILE A 109 -2.43 -4.77 -15.96
CA ILE A 109 -1.24 -4.80 -15.10
C ILE A 109 -0.33 -3.63 -15.49
N PRO A 110 -0.22 -2.60 -14.62
CA PRO A 110 0.65 -1.48 -14.89
C PRO A 110 2.13 -1.87 -14.87
N ARG A 111 2.94 -1.19 -15.69
CA ARG A 111 4.38 -1.45 -15.79
C ARG A 111 5.17 -0.18 -15.56
N ASP A 112 6.14 -0.24 -14.65
CA ASP A 112 7.08 0.84 -14.38
C ASP A 112 8.47 0.48 -14.91
N PRO A 113 8.95 1.10 -15.99
CA PRO A 113 10.21 0.74 -16.64
C PRO A 113 11.45 1.34 -15.96
N ARG A 114 11.30 2.02 -14.84
CA ARG A 114 12.41 2.64 -14.11
C ARG A 114 13.37 1.60 -13.54
N THR A 115 14.60 2.01 -13.24
CA THR A 115 15.62 1.15 -12.65
C THR A 115 15.39 0.98 -11.15
N LEU A 116 15.85 -0.14 -10.59
CA LEU A 116 15.82 -0.39 -9.15
C LEU A 116 16.42 0.77 -8.36
N THR A 117 17.61 1.25 -8.77
CA THR A 117 18.29 2.36 -8.09
C THR A 117 17.43 3.62 -8.02
N ARG A 118 16.68 3.91 -9.08
CA ARG A 118 15.78 5.07 -9.09
C ARG A 118 14.59 4.85 -8.17
N ILE A 119 13.96 3.70 -8.23
CA ILE A 119 12.82 3.36 -7.38
C ILE A 119 13.20 3.39 -5.90
N LEU A 120 14.35 2.81 -5.53
CA LEU A 120 14.84 2.82 -4.15
C LEU A 120 15.10 4.23 -3.64
N ARG A 121 15.67 5.10 -4.47
CA ARG A 121 15.99 6.47 -4.08
C ARG A 121 14.76 7.38 -3.99
N GLU A 122 13.72 7.11 -4.76
CA GLU A 122 12.51 7.94 -4.86
C GLU A 122 11.34 7.26 -4.13
N ASP A 123 10.69 6.28 -4.74
CA ASP A 123 9.41 5.73 -4.31
C ASP A 123 9.51 4.84 -3.06
N ALA A 124 10.57 4.04 -2.95
CA ALA A 124 10.77 3.16 -1.81
C ALA A 124 11.44 3.84 -0.61
N ALA A 125 12.03 5.03 -0.79
CA ALA A 125 12.71 5.76 0.28
C ALA A 125 11.81 6.06 1.50
N PRO A 126 10.52 6.43 1.37
CA PRO A 126 9.65 6.57 2.54
C PRO A 126 9.53 5.30 3.38
N TYR A 127 9.54 4.11 2.78
CA TYR A 127 9.47 2.84 3.51
C TYR A 127 10.73 2.59 4.34
N GLU A 128 11.91 2.87 3.78
CA GLU A 128 13.19 2.79 4.50
C GLU A 128 13.24 3.76 5.68
N TRP A 129 12.82 5.01 5.49
CA TRP A 129 12.90 6.05 6.53
C TRP A 129 11.86 5.90 7.63
N LEU A 130 10.72 5.32 7.34
CA LEU A 130 9.66 5.05 8.32
C LEU A 130 9.92 3.75 9.08
N GLY A 131 10.23 2.68 8.36
CA GLY A 131 10.47 1.37 8.93
C GLY A 131 9.28 0.82 9.74
N ASP A 132 9.48 -0.33 10.37
CA ASP A 132 8.49 -1.00 11.22
C ASP A 132 8.22 -0.29 12.56
N GLN A 133 9.03 0.71 12.89
CA GLN A 133 8.83 1.56 14.07
C GLN A 133 7.70 2.58 13.88
N VAL A 134 7.31 2.88 12.64
CA VAL A 134 6.29 3.87 12.32
C VAL A 134 5.09 3.25 11.62
N ILE A 135 5.32 2.36 10.66
CA ILE A 135 4.27 1.64 9.93
C ILE A 135 4.29 0.17 10.36
N ALA A 136 3.16 -0.31 10.91
CA ALA A 136 3.05 -1.68 11.41
C ALA A 136 3.04 -2.74 10.29
N SER A 137 2.59 -2.34 9.11
CA SER A 137 2.50 -3.23 7.97
C SER A 137 2.73 -2.50 6.64
N VAL A 138 2.96 -3.27 5.58
CA VAL A 138 3.14 -2.79 4.21
C VAL A 138 2.25 -3.58 3.26
N MET A 139 1.72 -2.90 2.25
CA MET A 139 0.95 -3.50 1.17
C MET A 139 1.69 -3.25 -0.15
N PRO A 140 2.15 -4.30 -0.87
CA PRO A 140 2.78 -4.15 -2.17
C PRO A 140 1.78 -3.86 -3.28
N ALA A 141 2.25 -3.19 -4.33
CA ALA A 141 1.45 -2.86 -5.50
C ALA A 141 1.32 -4.05 -6.47
N HIS A 142 0.18 -4.16 -7.15
CA HIS A 142 0.04 -5.02 -8.33
C HIS A 142 0.63 -4.33 -9.59
N VAL A 143 1.92 -3.98 -9.52
CA VAL A 143 2.68 -3.32 -10.59
C VAL A 143 3.90 -4.16 -10.93
N ILE A 144 4.20 -4.31 -12.23
CA ILE A 144 5.41 -4.96 -12.71
C ILE A 144 6.51 -3.90 -12.91
N TYR A 145 7.70 -4.18 -12.39
CA TYR A 145 8.90 -3.37 -12.56
C TYR A 145 9.92 -4.16 -13.37
N PRO A 146 9.83 -4.17 -14.71
CA PRO A 146 10.47 -5.17 -15.57
C PRO A 146 12.01 -5.15 -15.55
N LYS A 147 12.61 -4.08 -15.00
CA LYS A 147 14.08 -4.04 -14.75
C LYS A 147 14.49 -4.64 -13.40
N VAL A 148 13.52 -5.13 -12.62
CA VAL A 148 13.75 -5.75 -11.30
C VAL A 148 13.22 -7.17 -11.28
N ASP A 149 11.96 -7.35 -11.68
CA ASP A 149 11.30 -8.65 -11.77
C ASP A 149 10.20 -8.62 -12.85
N VAL A 150 9.88 -9.79 -13.38
CA VAL A 150 8.80 -9.99 -14.36
C VAL A 150 7.44 -10.13 -13.69
N LEU A 151 7.41 -10.41 -12.38
CA LEU A 151 6.20 -10.54 -11.58
C LEU A 151 5.78 -9.17 -10.98
N PRO A 152 4.47 -8.95 -10.75
CA PRO A 152 4.02 -7.84 -9.92
C PRO A 152 4.67 -7.87 -8.53
N ALA A 153 4.89 -6.71 -7.91
CA ALA A 153 5.61 -6.64 -6.64
C ALA A 153 4.99 -7.54 -5.54
N GLY A 154 3.65 -7.65 -5.49
CA GLY A 154 2.96 -8.50 -4.53
C GLY A 154 3.14 -10.02 -4.73
N PHE A 155 3.69 -10.45 -5.87
CA PHE A 155 3.98 -11.85 -6.19
C PHE A 155 5.48 -12.11 -6.38
N SER A 156 6.34 -11.15 -6.06
CA SER A 156 7.78 -11.20 -6.30
C SER A 156 8.57 -11.43 -5.00
N PRO A 157 9.19 -12.60 -4.80
CA PRO A 157 10.13 -12.80 -3.70
C PRO A 157 11.29 -11.79 -3.75
N ARG A 158 11.68 -11.36 -4.97
CA ARG A 158 12.70 -10.32 -5.13
C ARG A 158 12.29 -9.01 -4.45
N TRP A 159 11.04 -8.56 -4.63
CA TRP A 159 10.54 -7.34 -3.98
C TRP A 159 10.32 -7.52 -2.49
N LEU A 160 9.69 -8.63 -2.07
CA LEU A 160 9.25 -8.78 -0.69
C LEU A 160 10.35 -9.31 0.23
N GLN A 161 11.13 -10.32 -0.21
CA GLN A 161 12.16 -10.93 0.63
C GLN A 161 13.51 -10.22 0.48
N ASP A 162 14.02 -10.06 -0.76
CA ASP A 162 15.36 -9.52 -0.92
C ASP A 162 15.40 -8.01 -0.67
N ILE A 163 14.41 -7.26 -1.17
CA ILE A 163 14.42 -5.80 -1.08
C ILE A 163 13.74 -5.33 0.21
N LEU A 164 12.45 -5.60 0.41
CA LEU A 164 11.71 -5.07 1.55
C LEU A 164 12.25 -5.63 2.87
N ARG A 165 12.35 -6.96 2.99
CA ARG A 165 12.89 -7.60 4.22
C ARG A 165 14.39 -7.45 4.31
N GLY A 166 15.14 -7.82 3.25
CA GLY A 166 16.60 -7.91 3.28
C GLY A 166 17.30 -6.57 3.22
N GLN A 167 16.97 -5.71 2.24
CA GLN A 167 17.68 -4.45 2.01
C GLN A 167 17.12 -3.29 2.83
N LEU A 168 15.78 -3.16 2.93
CA LEU A 168 15.12 -2.09 3.70
C LEU A 168 14.87 -2.47 5.16
N HIS A 169 15.16 -3.71 5.56
CA HIS A 169 15.06 -4.24 6.93
C HIS A 169 13.67 -4.09 7.55
N PHE A 170 12.62 -4.16 6.76
CA PHE A 170 11.26 -4.09 7.26
C PHE A 170 10.83 -5.44 7.88
N ASN A 171 10.45 -5.45 9.16
CA ASN A 171 10.05 -6.66 9.90
C ASN A 171 8.58 -6.68 10.29
N GLY A 172 7.79 -5.67 9.92
CA GLY A 172 6.33 -5.63 10.13
C GLY A 172 5.57 -6.60 9.22
N ALA A 173 4.26 -6.66 9.34
CA ALA A 173 3.42 -7.54 8.50
C ALA A 173 3.37 -7.07 7.03
N ILE A 174 3.28 -8.01 6.09
CA ILE A 174 3.06 -7.74 4.67
C ILE A 174 1.68 -8.27 4.30
N PHE A 175 0.76 -7.37 3.94
CA PHE A 175 -0.54 -7.71 3.35
C PHE A 175 -0.42 -7.76 1.83
N SER A 176 -1.09 -8.70 1.15
CA SER A 176 -1.29 -8.53 -0.29
C SER A 176 -2.19 -7.30 -0.54
N ASP A 177 -2.12 -6.69 -1.73
CA ASP A 177 -3.24 -5.89 -2.21
C ASP A 177 -4.40 -6.83 -2.62
N ASP A 178 -5.55 -6.26 -2.95
CA ASP A 178 -6.76 -7.02 -3.25
C ASP A 178 -6.55 -8.01 -4.41
N LEU A 179 -6.69 -9.30 -4.12
CA LEU A 179 -6.53 -10.37 -5.09
C LEU A 179 -7.69 -10.45 -6.10
N SER A 180 -8.77 -9.69 -5.91
CA SER A 180 -9.84 -9.57 -6.92
C SER A 180 -9.49 -8.64 -8.08
N MET A 181 -8.44 -7.82 -7.93
CA MET A 181 -7.98 -6.89 -8.98
C MET A 181 -7.38 -7.64 -10.18
N GLU A 182 -7.60 -7.13 -11.39
CA GLU A 182 -7.06 -7.74 -12.62
C GLU A 182 -5.54 -7.92 -12.57
N GLY A 183 -4.82 -6.98 -11.95
CA GLY A 183 -3.38 -7.06 -11.73
C GLY A 183 -2.93 -8.26 -10.89
N ALA A 184 -3.82 -8.82 -10.05
CA ALA A 184 -3.58 -10.02 -9.25
C ALA A 184 -4.02 -11.31 -9.95
N ARG A 185 -4.85 -11.20 -10.99
CA ARG A 185 -5.45 -12.34 -11.70
C ARG A 185 -4.59 -12.86 -12.84
N ARG A 186 -3.44 -12.24 -13.14
CA ARG A 186 -2.51 -12.64 -14.19
C ARG A 186 -1.10 -12.80 -13.66
N ILE A 187 -0.68 -14.05 -13.49
CA ILE A 187 0.69 -14.40 -13.10
C ILE A 187 1.37 -15.03 -14.30
N GLU A 188 2.52 -14.52 -14.71
CA GLU A 188 3.28 -14.96 -15.90
C GLU A 188 2.44 -14.99 -17.19
N GLY A 189 1.51 -14.03 -17.33
CA GLY A 189 0.62 -13.93 -18.49
C GLY A 189 -0.58 -14.89 -18.48
N ARG A 190 -0.69 -15.78 -17.49
CA ARG A 190 -1.77 -16.75 -17.32
C ARG A 190 -2.81 -16.23 -16.32
N LEU A 191 -4.08 -16.36 -16.65
CA LEU A 191 -5.17 -16.09 -15.70
C LEU A 191 -5.18 -17.17 -14.60
N VAL A 192 -5.24 -16.74 -13.33
CA VAL A 192 -5.21 -17.59 -12.15
C VAL A 192 -6.49 -17.43 -11.31
N GLY A 193 -6.87 -18.50 -10.58
CA GLY A 193 -7.93 -18.48 -9.58
C GLY A 193 -7.52 -17.72 -8.31
N PHE A 194 -8.48 -17.46 -7.42
CA PHE A 194 -8.20 -16.74 -6.16
C PHE A 194 -7.29 -17.54 -5.23
N ALA A 195 -7.49 -18.85 -5.12
CA ALA A 195 -6.65 -19.75 -4.34
C ALA A 195 -5.20 -19.71 -4.83
N GLU A 196 -4.99 -19.85 -6.15
CA GLU A 196 -3.65 -19.81 -6.74
C GLU A 196 -2.96 -18.45 -6.55
N ALA A 197 -3.72 -17.35 -6.68
CA ALA A 197 -3.21 -16.02 -6.40
C ALA A 197 -2.83 -15.84 -4.91
N GLY A 198 -3.64 -16.37 -3.99
CA GLY A 198 -3.36 -16.39 -2.56
C GLY A 198 -2.07 -17.13 -2.23
N VAL A 199 -1.94 -18.37 -2.72
CA VAL A 199 -0.72 -19.19 -2.55
C VAL A 199 0.51 -18.48 -3.15
N ALA A 200 0.38 -17.87 -4.32
CA ALA A 200 1.48 -17.14 -4.94
C ALA A 200 1.92 -15.93 -4.11
N ALA A 201 0.98 -15.16 -3.54
CA ALA A 201 1.29 -14.02 -2.67
C ALA A 201 1.98 -14.46 -1.36
N LEU A 202 1.47 -15.53 -0.71
CA LEU A 202 2.07 -16.09 0.50
C LEU A 202 3.49 -16.63 0.23
N ASN A 203 3.68 -17.37 -0.86
CA ASN A 203 4.99 -17.88 -1.26
C ASN A 203 5.98 -16.76 -1.63
N ALA A 204 5.49 -15.63 -2.12
CA ALA A 204 6.32 -14.45 -2.37
C ALA A 204 6.78 -13.76 -1.09
N GLY A 205 6.04 -13.95 0.02
CA GLY A 205 6.40 -13.40 1.33
C GLY A 205 5.35 -12.48 1.96
N CYS A 206 4.12 -12.46 1.45
CA CYS A 206 3.00 -11.88 2.19
C CYS A 206 2.68 -12.72 3.42
N ASP A 207 2.34 -12.06 4.53
CA ASP A 207 1.89 -12.73 5.76
C ASP A 207 0.36 -12.92 5.75
N LEU A 208 -0.36 -12.02 5.06
CA LEU A 208 -1.81 -12.05 4.92
C LEU A 208 -2.21 -11.73 3.47
N VAL A 209 -3.32 -12.30 3.03
CA VAL A 209 -3.88 -12.06 1.70
C VAL A 209 -5.28 -11.48 1.80
N LEU A 210 -5.62 -10.57 0.87
CA LEU A 210 -6.89 -9.87 0.83
C LEU A 210 -7.71 -10.29 -0.39
N LEU A 211 -8.96 -10.64 -0.16
CA LEU A 211 -9.96 -10.86 -1.21
C LEU A 211 -11.17 -9.95 -0.92
N CYS A 212 -11.18 -8.76 -1.54
CA CYS A 212 -12.18 -7.74 -1.27
C CYS A 212 -13.46 -7.96 -2.08
N ASN A 213 -14.58 -7.46 -1.53
CA ASN A 213 -15.91 -7.41 -2.18
C ASN A 213 -16.53 -8.75 -2.60
N GLN A 214 -15.82 -9.88 -2.48
CA GLN A 214 -16.30 -11.18 -2.91
C GLN A 214 -17.32 -11.79 -1.93
N SER A 215 -17.37 -11.29 -0.70
CA SER A 215 -18.38 -11.68 0.30
C SER A 215 -19.74 -10.98 0.11
N LEU A 216 -19.81 -9.94 -0.76
CA LEU A 216 -21.07 -9.20 -1.02
C LEU A 216 -22.08 -9.99 -1.87
N GLY A 217 -21.63 -11.07 -2.51
CA GLY A 217 -22.46 -11.99 -3.28
C GLY A 217 -22.82 -13.25 -2.49
N ASN A 218 -22.57 -14.41 -3.10
CA ASN A 218 -22.86 -15.72 -2.50
C ASN A 218 -21.71 -16.28 -1.64
N GLY A 219 -20.58 -15.59 -1.53
CA GLY A 219 -19.41 -16.01 -0.74
C GLY A 219 -18.55 -17.12 -1.36
N HIS A 220 -18.95 -17.72 -2.48
CA HIS A 220 -18.25 -18.87 -3.08
C HIS A 220 -16.77 -18.59 -3.39
N ALA A 221 -16.40 -17.37 -3.77
CA ALA A 221 -15.02 -17.03 -4.07
C ALA A 221 -14.11 -17.11 -2.83
N VAL A 222 -14.65 -16.78 -1.66
CA VAL A 222 -13.93 -16.91 -0.37
C VAL A 222 -13.75 -18.36 0.00
N ASP A 223 -14.82 -19.16 -0.14
CA ASP A 223 -14.78 -20.61 0.13
C ASP A 223 -13.81 -21.32 -0.82
N GLU A 224 -13.85 -21.00 -2.13
CA GLU A 224 -12.92 -21.53 -3.14
C GLU A 224 -11.46 -21.24 -2.80
N MET A 225 -11.17 -20.01 -2.36
CA MET A 225 -9.84 -19.61 -1.94
C MET A 225 -9.36 -20.45 -0.75
N LEU A 226 -10.20 -20.63 0.27
CA LEU A 226 -9.86 -21.38 1.48
C LEU A 226 -9.75 -22.89 1.24
N GLU A 227 -10.54 -23.45 0.33
CA GLU A 227 -10.48 -24.88 -0.03
C GLU A 227 -9.29 -25.20 -0.94
N GLY A 228 -8.89 -24.27 -1.81
CA GLY A 228 -7.75 -24.43 -2.70
C GLY A 228 -6.41 -24.53 -1.97
N ASP A 229 -6.30 -23.91 -0.81
CA ASP A 229 -5.10 -23.95 0.05
C ASP A 229 -4.90 -25.30 0.76
N ARG A 230 -5.89 -26.21 0.72
CA ARG A 230 -5.83 -27.52 1.38
C ARG A 230 -5.29 -28.66 0.50
N LYS A 231 -4.94 -28.36 -0.75
CA LYS A 231 -4.38 -29.35 -1.71
C LYS A 231 -2.91 -29.08 -1.96
#